data_1377ab49f8a1dc2a6070b4b4fa1755d8
#
_entry.id   1377ab49f8a1dc2a6070b4b4fa1755d8
#
_cell.length_a   1.000
_cell.length_b   1.000
_cell.length_c   1.000
_cell.angle_alpha   90.00
_cell.angle_beta   90.00
_cell.angle_gamma   90.00
#
_symmetry.space_group_name_H-M   'P 1'
#
loop_
_entity.id
_entity.type
_entity.pdbx_description
1 polymer ?
#
loop_
_entity_poly.entity_id
_entity_poly.type
_entity_poly.pdbx_seq_one_letter_code
_entity_poly.pdbx_strand_id
1 'polypeptide(L)'
;MAIGVFDSGVGGLSVHHALVRRLPTADFIYLADQANTPYGGRPGPEIVDLTREGCIRLFDEGCSLVVLACNTAAAIALRRLQQTWLPDYRRALGRPVNILGLIVPTIEAATGVPWDHEIDPDSEKIEKVDILGIFSTPATAQSRVYEIEIDKRSKDVAVFSEPCPTLAGLIESDAEPEVLEPVVRTHVENLRRRIGRHPNRAVLGCTHYEIVADMFRAALPPGTPLIHQPGAVADGIERYLKDHPEYPPGTSGVRRFLTTGAPGEQNDLVAAFWGGPLRFEKA
;
A
#
# COMPACT_ATOMS: atom_id res chain seq x y z
N MET A 1 -4.54 -16.16 16.38
CA MET A 1 -4.86 -14.73 16.16
C MET A 1 -4.88 -14.48 14.66
N ALA A 2 -5.70 -13.57 14.16
CA ALA A 2 -5.74 -13.26 12.72
C ALA A 2 -4.74 -12.14 12.35
N ILE A 3 -4.37 -12.07 11.06
CA ILE A 3 -3.71 -10.93 10.47
C ILE A 3 -4.80 -9.99 9.95
N GLY A 4 -4.81 -8.75 10.44
CA GLY A 4 -5.68 -7.70 9.93
C GLY A 4 -5.09 -7.08 8.67
N VAL A 5 -5.91 -6.80 7.67
CA VAL A 5 -5.53 -6.03 6.48
C VAL A 5 -6.46 -4.84 6.36
N PHE A 6 -5.90 -3.64 6.43
CA PHE A 6 -6.66 -2.39 6.41
C PHE A 6 -6.48 -1.64 5.09
N ASP A 7 -7.57 -1.22 4.50
CA ASP A 7 -7.57 -0.29 3.36
C ASP A 7 -8.66 0.76 3.50
N SER A 8 -8.47 1.92 2.88
CA SER A 8 -9.49 2.98 2.83
C SER A 8 -10.72 2.61 2.00
N GLY A 9 -10.61 1.58 1.18
CA GLY A 9 -11.66 1.09 0.28
C GLY A 9 -11.47 -0.37 -0.08
N VAL A 10 -11.51 -0.68 -1.37
CA VAL A 10 -11.42 -2.06 -1.87
C VAL A 10 -10.13 -2.36 -2.63
N GLY A 11 -9.31 -1.34 -2.96
CA GLY A 11 -8.08 -1.53 -3.72
C GLY A 11 -7.06 -2.44 -3.03
N GLY A 12 -7.00 -2.40 -1.70
CA GLY A 12 -6.15 -3.27 -0.89
C GLY A 12 -6.49 -4.75 -0.93
N LEU A 13 -7.62 -5.15 -1.56
CA LEU A 13 -7.95 -6.55 -1.81
C LEU A 13 -6.89 -7.22 -2.69
N SER A 14 -6.23 -6.50 -3.58
CA SER A 14 -5.11 -7.02 -4.37
C SER A 14 -3.96 -7.48 -3.49
N VAL A 15 -3.59 -6.68 -2.49
CA VAL A 15 -2.58 -7.02 -1.46
C VAL A 15 -3.07 -8.17 -0.59
N HIS A 16 -4.33 -8.10 -0.14
CA HIS A 16 -4.93 -9.17 0.67
C HIS A 16 -4.93 -10.51 -0.08
N HIS A 17 -5.28 -10.52 -1.37
CA HIS A 17 -5.24 -11.71 -2.20
C HIS A 17 -3.84 -12.31 -2.29
N ALA A 18 -2.82 -11.49 -2.49
CA ALA A 18 -1.42 -11.95 -2.51
C ALA A 18 -0.99 -12.55 -1.16
N LEU A 19 -1.37 -11.90 -0.04
CA LEU A 19 -1.13 -12.42 1.32
C LEU A 19 -1.79 -13.78 1.54
N VAL A 20 -3.06 -13.94 1.15
CA VAL A 20 -3.78 -15.22 1.28
C VAL A 20 -3.12 -16.33 0.44
N ARG A 21 -2.66 -16.01 -0.75
CA ARG A 21 -1.95 -16.98 -1.60
C ARG A 21 -0.59 -17.38 -1.03
N ARG A 22 0.10 -16.43 -0.39
CA ARG A 22 1.43 -16.67 0.21
C ARG A 22 1.35 -17.43 1.53
N LEU A 23 0.31 -17.16 2.32
CA LEU A 23 0.06 -17.72 3.65
C LEU A 23 -1.33 -18.39 3.67
N PRO A 24 -1.54 -19.50 2.96
CA PRO A 24 -2.88 -20.05 2.70
C PRO A 24 -3.60 -20.56 3.94
N THR A 25 -2.85 -20.96 4.97
CA THR A 25 -3.40 -21.44 6.25
C THR A 25 -3.64 -20.33 7.27
N ALA A 26 -3.00 -19.16 7.10
CA ALA A 26 -3.13 -18.07 8.07
C ALA A 26 -4.57 -17.49 8.08
N ASP A 27 -5.05 -17.10 9.26
CA ASP A 27 -6.34 -16.43 9.41
C ASP A 27 -6.19 -14.95 9.09
N PHE A 28 -7.13 -14.41 8.30
CA PHE A 28 -7.14 -13.01 7.89
C PHE A 28 -8.48 -12.35 8.13
N ILE A 29 -8.45 -11.07 8.51
CA ILE A 29 -9.59 -10.17 8.55
C ILE A 29 -9.25 -8.93 7.72
N TYR A 30 -9.98 -8.71 6.63
CA TYR A 30 -9.88 -7.49 5.83
C TYR A 30 -10.87 -6.44 6.34
N LEU A 31 -10.45 -5.19 6.47
CA LEU A 31 -11.31 -4.06 6.79
C LEU A 31 -11.21 -2.99 5.70
N ALA A 32 -12.32 -2.76 5.02
CA ALA A 32 -12.51 -1.69 4.06
C ALA A 32 -13.18 -0.48 4.76
N ASP A 33 -12.50 0.65 4.85
CA ASP A 33 -13.09 1.87 5.43
C ASP A 33 -13.87 2.67 4.37
N GLN A 34 -14.82 2.00 3.71
CA GLN A 34 -15.58 2.53 2.57
C GLN A 34 -16.43 3.75 2.92
N ALA A 35 -16.89 3.90 4.18
CA ALA A 35 -17.64 5.09 4.60
C ALA A 35 -16.80 6.37 4.52
N ASN A 36 -15.48 6.26 4.55
CA ASN A 36 -14.53 7.37 4.58
C ASN A 36 -13.64 7.45 3.33
N THR A 37 -13.85 6.60 2.32
CA THR A 37 -13.13 6.69 1.04
C THR A 37 -13.50 7.98 0.28
N PRO A 38 -12.60 8.55 -0.55
CA PRO A 38 -11.19 8.25 -0.71
C PRO A 38 -10.29 9.00 0.31
N TYR A 39 -9.17 8.39 0.70
CA TYR A 39 -8.19 9.03 1.62
C TYR A 39 -7.25 10.02 0.91
N GLY A 40 -7.04 9.85 -0.39
CA GLY A 40 -5.99 10.53 -1.15
C GLY A 40 -6.06 12.06 -1.20
N GLY A 41 -7.21 12.65 -0.89
CA GLY A 41 -7.42 14.11 -0.83
C GLY A 41 -7.73 14.66 0.57
N ARG A 42 -7.71 13.79 1.62
CA ARG A 42 -8.03 14.22 2.99
C ARG A 42 -6.84 14.88 3.69
N PRO A 43 -7.12 15.75 4.70
CA PRO A 43 -6.07 16.27 5.57
C PRO A 43 -5.32 15.18 6.31
N GLY A 44 -3.99 15.33 6.46
CA GLY A 44 -3.15 14.34 7.14
C GLY A 44 -3.62 13.93 8.54
N PRO A 45 -4.00 14.86 9.44
CA PRO A 45 -4.53 14.50 10.76
C PRO A 45 -5.76 13.59 10.70
N GLU A 46 -6.68 13.85 9.79
CA GLU A 46 -7.88 13.03 9.58
C GLU A 46 -7.53 11.62 9.13
N ILE A 47 -6.57 11.48 8.18
CA ILE A 47 -6.08 10.17 7.73
C ILE A 47 -5.46 9.38 8.90
N VAL A 48 -4.72 10.05 9.78
CA VAL A 48 -4.14 9.41 10.99
C VAL A 48 -5.23 8.89 11.91
N ASP A 49 -6.27 9.69 12.18
CA ASP A 49 -7.36 9.31 13.07
C ASP A 49 -8.18 8.15 12.50
N LEU A 50 -8.57 8.21 11.23
CA LEU A 50 -9.30 7.14 10.55
C LEU A 50 -8.48 5.84 10.49
N THR A 51 -7.19 5.93 10.19
CA THR A 51 -6.30 4.75 10.18
C THR A 51 -6.16 4.15 11.57
N ARG A 52 -6.05 4.97 12.63
CA ARG A 52 -6.00 4.51 14.02
C ARG A 52 -7.27 3.76 14.38
N GLU A 53 -8.45 4.30 14.07
CA GLU A 53 -9.73 3.67 14.33
C GLU A 53 -9.86 2.33 13.61
N GLY A 54 -9.45 2.25 12.34
CA GLY A 54 -9.42 1.00 11.60
C GLY A 54 -8.51 -0.05 12.24
N CYS A 55 -7.32 0.36 12.71
CA CYS A 55 -6.42 -0.54 13.44
C CYS A 55 -7.03 -1.02 14.75
N ILE A 56 -7.69 -0.14 15.53
CA ILE A 56 -8.40 -0.51 16.78
C ILE A 56 -9.44 -1.57 16.48
N ARG A 57 -10.32 -1.36 15.49
CA ARG A 57 -11.35 -2.34 15.10
C ARG A 57 -10.75 -3.70 14.79
N LEU A 58 -9.66 -3.75 14.03
CA LEU A 58 -8.99 -5.01 13.71
C LEU A 58 -8.35 -5.66 14.95
N PHE A 59 -7.79 -4.88 15.86
CA PHE A 59 -7.27 -5.41 17.13
C PHE A 59 -8.38 -5.93 18.05
N ASP A 60 -9.56 -5.30 18.06
CA ASP A 60 -10.76 -5.74 18.80
C ASP A 60 -11.34 -7.04 18.20
N GLU A 61 -11.22 -7.23 16.89
CA GLU A 61 -11.52 -8.50 16.20
C GLU A 61 -10.47 -9.61 16.46
N GLY A 62 -9.49 -9.35 17.31
CA GLY A 62 -8.50 -10.34 17.73
C GLY A 62 -7.25 -10.41 16.84
N CYS A 63 -7.03 -9.48 15.93
CA CYS A 63 -5.79 -9.39 15.17
C CYS A 63 -4.62 -9.02 16.09
N SER A 64 -3.44 -9.59 15.86
CA SER A 64 -2.18 -9.20 16.52
C SER A 64 -1.29 -8.35 15.62
N LEU A 65 -1.43 -8.52 14.32
CA LEU A 65 -0.71 -7.79 13.30
C LEU A 65 -1.72 -7.15 12.34
N VAL A 66 -1.56 -5.86 12.06
CA VAL A 66 -2.34 -5.14 11.05
C VAL A 66 -1.42 -4.69 9.93
N VAL A 67 -1.76 -5.02 8.69
CA VAL A 67 -1.07 -4.57 7.48
C VAL A 67 -1.88 -3.45 6.84
N LEU A 68 -1.31 -2.25 6.78
CA LEU A 68 -1.91 -1.14 6.03
C LEU A 68 -1.69 -1.38 4.53
N ALA A 69 -2.73 -1.84 3.85
CA ALA A 69 -2.73 -2.08 2.42
C ALA A 69 -3.04 -0.81 1.60
N CYS A 70 -3.44 0.28 2.25
CA CYS A 70 -3.62 1.59 1.63
C CYS A 70 -2.31 2.38 1.62
N ASN A 71 -1.83 2.80 0.44
CA ASN A 71 -0.62 3.63 0.30
C ASN A 71 -0.75 4.95 1.07
N THR A 72 -1.89 5.62 0.96
CA THR A 72 -2.14 6.89 1.64
C THR A 72 -2.12 6.74 3.15
N ALA A 73 -2.79 5.73 3.69
CA ALA A 73 -2.77 5.43 5.12
C ALA A 73 -1.36 5.08 5.61
N ALA A 74 -0.63 4.23 4.88
CA ALA A 74 0.74 3.85 5.22
C ALA A 74 1.69 5.06 5.17
N ALA A 75 1.59 5.91 4.16
CA ALA A 75 2.44 7.09 3.98
C ALA A 75 2.25 8.14 5.09
N ILE A 76 1.00 8.39 5.48
CA ILE A 76 0.65 9.50 6.38
C ILE A 76 0.59 9.05 7.85
N ALA A 77 0.03 7.85 8.12
CA ALA A 77 -0.31 7.45 9.46
C ALA A 77 0.67 6.47 10.10
N LEU A 78 1.25 5.53 9.35
CA LEU A 78 1.97 4.39 9.92
C LEU A 78 3.04 4.81 10.93
N ARG A 79 4.01 5.61 10.50
CA ARG A 79 5.15 6.01 11.35
C ARG A 79 4.68 6.79 12.57
N ARG A 80 3.71 7.70 12.38
CA ARG A 80 3.15 8.47 13.47
C ARG A 80 2.45 7.58 14.50
N LEU A 81 1.62 6.65 14.06
CA LEU A 81 0.94 5.70 14.95
C LEU A 81 1.92 4.82 15.70
N GLN A 82 2.95 4.29 15.02
CA GLN A 82 3.98 3.46 15.65
C GLN A 82 4.78 4.21 16.72
N GLN A 83 5.03 5.50 16.53
CA GLN A 83 5.87 6.30 17.44
C GLN A 83 5.10 6.95 18.60
N THR A 84 3.82 7.28 18.42
CA THR A 84 3.09 8.11 19.41
C THR A 84 1.95 7.37 20.10
N TRP A 85 1.23 6.48 19.41
CA TRP A 85 0.04 5.83 19.95
C TRP A 85 0.23 4.34 20.25
N LEU A 86 0.82 3.60 19.35
CA LEU A 86 0.93 2.13 19.45
C LEU A 86 1.65 1.65 20.72
N PRO A 87 2.72 2.30 21.21
CA PRO A 87 3.40 1.87 22.44
C PRO A 87 2.48 1.90 23.67
N ASP A 88 1.67 2.95 23.80
CA ASP A 88 0.73 3.09 24.92
C ASP A 88 -0.44 2.14 24.77
N TYR A 89 -0.94 1.97 23.54
CA TYR A 89 -2.01 1.03 23.26
C TYR A 89 -1.61 -0.42 23.55
N ARG A 90 -0.41 -0.85 23.17
CA ARG A 90 0.16 -2.18 23.52
C ARG A 90 0.15 -2.41 25.02
N ARG A 91 0.59 -1.40 25.77
CA ARG A 91 0.68 -1.45 27.23
C ARG A 91 -0.71 -1.59 27.87
N ALA A 92 -1.67 -0.83 27.38
CA ALA A 92 -3.05 -0.89 27.84
C ALA A 92 -3.73 -2.22 27.46
N LEU A 93 -3.47 -2.76 26.28
CA LEU A 93 -4.05 -4.00 25.79
C LEU A 93 -3.46 -5.25 26.46
N GLY A 94 -2.24 -5.16 27.02
CA GLY A 94 -1.58 -6.27 27.73
C GLY A 94 -1.17 -7.44 26.84
N ARG A 95 -1.14 -7.26 25.51
CA ARG A 95 -0.69 -8.26 24.53
C ARG A 95 0.10 -7.64 23.39
N PRO A 96 0.98 -8.40 22.70
CA PRO A 96 1.71 -7.90 21.55
C PRO A 96 0.73 -7.61 20.39
N VAL A 97 0.83 -6.39 19.86
CA VAL A 97 0.18 -5.98 18.61
C VAL A 97 1.14 -5.12 17.79
N ASN A 98 1.07 -5.16 16.47
CA ASN A 98 1.86 -4.31 15.60
C ASN A 98 1.11 -3.87 14.35
N ILE A 99 1.62 -2.79 13.74
CA ILE A 99 1.12 -2.26 12.48
C ILE A 99 2.29 -2.22 11.51
N LEU A 100 2.10 -2.78 10.33
CA LEU A 100 3.05 -2.72 9.21
C LEU A 100 2.39 -2.02 8.02
N GLY A 101 3.20 -1.66 7.03
CA GLY A 101 2.68 -1.03 5.81
C GLY A 101 3.35 -1.59 4.56
N LEU A 102 2.70 -1.36 3.45
CA LEU A 102 3.11 -1.86 2.15
C LEU A 102 4.32 -1.12 1.54
N ILE A 103 4.68 0.07 2.05
CA ILE A 103 5.72 0.93 1.41
C ILE A 103 7.11 0.29 1.50
N VAL A 104 7.50 -0.21 2.67
CA VAL A 104 8.83 -0.81 2.86
C VAL A 104 9.08 -2.00 1.94
N PRO A 105 8.21 -3.03 1.90
CA PRO A 105 8.38 -4.14 0.96
C PRO A 105 8.39 -3.69 -0.50
N THR A 106 7.62 -2.65 -0.85
CA THR A 106 7.63 -2.07 -2.19
C THR A 106 8.99 -1.45 -2.53
N ILE A 107 9.60 -0.74 -1.57
CA ILE A 107 10.93 -0.14 -1.74
C ILE A 107 11.99 -1.23 -1.89
N GLU A 108 11.96 -2.28 -1.07
CA GLU A 108 12.86 -3.42 -1.21
C GLU A 108 12.76 -4.04 -2.62
N ALA A 109 11.55 -4.28 -3.11
CA ALA A 109 11.33 -4.80 -4.46
C ALA A 109 11.80 -3.82 -5.56
N ALA A 110 11.61 -2.52 -5.34
CA ALA A 110 12.00 -1.50 -6.30
C ALA A 110 13.50 -1.25 -6.35
N THR A 111 14.22 -1.36 -5.24
CA THR A 111 15.65 -1.04 -5.13
C THR A 111 16.55 -2.27 -5.11
N GLY A 112 16.02 -3.44 -4.73
CA GLY A 112 16.80 -4.63 -4.42
C GLY A 112 17.58 -4.53 -3.10
N VAL A 113 17.34 -3.48 -2.30
CA VAL A 113 18.04 -3.22 -1.04
C VAL A 113 17.14 -3.64 0.13
N PRO A 114 17.59 -4.58 1.00
CA PRO A 114 16.84 -4.99 2.19
C PRO A 114 16.60 -3.84 3.16
N TRP A 115 15.54 -3.95 3.95
CA TRP A 115 15.14 -2.92 4.92
C TRP A 115 16.20 -2.63 6.00
N ASP A 116 16.91 -3.63 6.45
CA ASP A 116 17.97 -3.59 7.46
C ASP A 116 19.33 -3.16 6.92
N HIS A 117 19.42 -2.86 5.62
CA HIS A 117 20.66 -2.32 5.04
C HIS A 117 20.91 -0.91 5.55
N GLU A 118 22.00 -0.74 6.29
CA GLU A 118 22.50 0.56 6.72
C GLU A 118 23.52 1.10 5.68
N ILE A 119 23.25 2.30 5.18
CA ILE A 119 24.22 3.01 4.36
C ILE A 119 25.30 3.58 5.25
N ASP A 120 26.57 3.38 4.88
CA ASP A 120 27.68 4.11 5.48
C ASP A 120 27.44 5.63 5.32
N PRO A 121 27.31 6.39 6.43
CA PRO A 121 27.08 7.84 6.36
C PRO A 121 28.18 8.61 5.62
N ASP A 122 29.39 8.05 5.59
CA ASP A 122 30.58 8.61 4.94
C ASP A 122 30.76 8.12 3.50
N SER A 123 29.84 7.31 2.98
CA SER A 123 29.87 6.88 1.59
C SER A 123 29.82 8.10 0.66
N GLU A 124 30.72 8.17 -0.30
CA GLU A 124 30.77 9.25 -1.29
C GLU A 124 29.41 9.40 -1.98
N LYS A 125 29.01 10.65 -2.24
CA LYS A 125 27.82 10.94 -3.03
C LYS A 125 28.01 10.40 -4.44
N ILE A 126 27.46 9.23 -4.70
CA ILE A 126 27.41 8.65 -6.03
C ILE A 126 26.42 9.46 -6.87
N GLU A 127 26.76 9.74 -8.11
CA GLU A 127 25.83 10.35 -9.05
C GLU A 127 24.60 9.44 -9.19
N LYS A 128 23.40 9.98 -8.91
CA LYS A 128 22.15 9.23 -8.99
C LYS A 128 21.83 8.90 -10.44
N VAL A 129 22.21 7.71 -10.87
CA VAL A 129 22.08 7.26 -12.26
C VAL A 129 20.73 6.60 -12.51
N ASP A 130 20.16 5.97 -11.49
CA ASP A 130 18.90 5.25 -11.58
C ASP A 130 17.72 6.13 -11.14
N ILE A 131 16.68 6.17 -11.96
CA ILE A 131 15.49 6.99 -11.71
C ILE A 131 14.29 6.10 -11.50
N LEU A 132 13.69 6.22 -10.29
CA LEU A 132 12.46 5.58 -9.92
C LEU A 132 11.29 6.57 -9.99
N GLY A 133 10.31 6.28 -10.84
CA GLY A 133 9.05 7.02 -10.90
C GLY A 133 8.00 6.42 -9.99
N ILE A 134 7.29 7.25 -9.20
CA ILE A 134 6.20 6.81 -8.33
C ILE A 134 4.91 7.48 -8.77
N PHE A 135 3.93 6.72 -9.26
CA PHE A 135 2.59 7.23 -9.52
C PHE A 135 1.72 6.99 -8.28
N SER A 136 1.20 8.06 -7.68
CA SER A 136 0.51 7.94 -6.39
C SER A 136 -0.59 8.98 -6.20
N THR A 137 -1.37 8.87 -5.11
CA THR A 137 -2.31 9.92 -4.73
C THR A 137 -1.57 11.20 -4.32
N PRO A 138 -2.22 12.39 -4.36
CA PRO A 138 -1.62 13.64 -3.92
C PRO A 138 -1.06 13.58 -2.49
N ALA A 139 -1.80 12.99 -1.54
CA ALA A 139 -1.35 12.88 -0.15
C ALA A 139 -0.08 12.00 -0.04
N THR A 140 -0.02 10.87 -0.74
CA THR A 140 1.17 10.01 -0.78
C THR A 140 2.36 10.75 -1.38
N ALA A 141 2.19 11.44 -2.52
CA ALA A 141 3.26 12.21 -3.15
C ALA A 141 3.77 13.35 -2.25
N GLN A 142 2.86 14.10 -1.62
CA GLN A 142 3.20 15.21 -0.71
C GLN A 142 3.94 14.74 0.55
N SER A 143 3.68 13.53 1.03
CA SER A 143 4.37 12.96 2.19
C SER A 143 5.86 12.73 1.93
N ARG A 144 6.26 12.58 0.67
CA ARG A 144 7.61 12.23 0.23
C ARG A 144 8.17 10.95 0.87
N VAL A 145 7.28 10.06 1.30
CA VAL A 145 7.67 8.85 2.04
C VAL A 145 8.61 7.95 1.23
N TYR A 146 8.38 7.81 -0.08
CA TYR A 146 9.25 7.01 -0.95
C TYR A 146 10.64 7.62 -1.07
N GLU A 147 10.72 8.94 -1.28
CA GLU A 147 11.98 9.67 -1.35
C GLU A 147 12.77 9.55 -0.03
N ILE A 148 12.09 9.78 1.10
CA ILE A 148 12.71 9.73 2.44
C ILE A 148 13.21 8.32 2.75
N GLU A 149 12.43 7.30 2.49
CA GLU A 149 12.79 5.93 2.85
C GLU A 149 13.83 5.32 1.91
N ILE A 150 13.83 5.71 0.63
CA ILE A 150 14.86 5.27 -0.32
C ILE A 150 16.19 5.99 -0.03
N ASP A 151 16.17 7.29 0.26
CA ASP A 151 17.40 8.05 0.54
C ASP A 151 18.18 7.53 1.77
N LYS A 152 17.51 6.86 2.69
CA LYS A 152 18.14 6.18 3.82
C LYS A 152 18.90 4.91 3.43
N ARG A 153 18.58 4.30 2.28
CA ARG A 153 19.05 2.94 1.91
C ARG A 153 19.82 2.89 0.60
N SER A 154 19.63 3.87 -0.27
CA SER A 154 20.24 3.90 -1.59
C SER A 154 20.56 5.33 -1.98
N LYS A 155 21.84 5.62 -2.21
CA LYS A 155 22.31 6.95 -2.63
C LYS A 155 22.33 7.11 -4.15
N ASP A 156 22.24 6.01 -4.89
CA ASP A 156 22.30 5.95 -6.35
C ASP A 156 20.93 6.05 -7.04
N VAL A 157 19.83 6.00 -6.29
CA VAL A 157 18.45 6.10 -6.82
C VAL A 157 17.89 7.50 -6.62
N ALA A 158 17.48 8.15 -7.72
CA ALA A 158 16.69 9.37 -7.70
C ALA A 158 15.20 9.04 -7.79
N VAL A 159 14.40 9.52 -6.85
CA VAL A 159 12.96 9.26 -6.79
C VAL A 159 12.17 10.48 -7.23
N PHE A 160 11.18 10.26 -8.10
CA PHE A 160 10.26 11.29 -8.55
C PHE A 160 8.82 10.81 -8.43
N SER A 161 8.05 11.44 -7.53
CA SER A 161 6.64 11.12 -7.33
C SER A 161 5.76 11.96 -8.24
N GLU A 162 4.89 11.33 -9.01
CA GLU A 162 3.84 11.98 -9.81
C GLU A 162 2.49 11.83 -9.12
N PRO A 163 1.89 12.93 -8.64
CA PRO A 163 0.56 12.89 -8.07
C PRO A 163 -0.51 12.70 -9.15
N CYS A 164 -1.42 11.74 -8.95
CA CYS A 164 -2.53 11.42 -9.84
C CYS A 164 -3.87 11.69 -9.13
N PRO A 165 -4.34 12.95 -9.06
CA PRO A 165 -5.42 13.37 -8.16
C PRO A 165 -6.78 12.73 -8.47
N THR A 166 -7.08 12.41 -9.72
CA THR A 166 -8.40 11.91 -10.13
C THR A 166 -8.43 10.41 -10.42
N LEU A 167 -7.27 9.80 -10.66
CA LEU A 167 -7.20 8.46 -11.22
C LEU A 167 -7.84 7.39 -10.33
N ALA A 168 -7.60 7.43 -9.00
CA ALA A 168 -8.22 6.47 -8.09
C ALA A 168 -9.75 6.58 -8.09
N GLY A 169 -10.29 7.81 -8.07
CA GLY A 169 -11.73 8.04 -8.13
C GLY A 169 -12.37 7.61 -9.45
N LEU A 170 -11.68 7.79 -10.56
CA LEU A 170 -12.14 7.30 -11.87
C LEU A 170 -12.21 5.77 -11.89
N ILE A 171 -11.21 5.08 -11.34
CA ILE A 171 -11.21 3.63 -11.22
C ILE A 171 -12.34 3.16 -10.29
N GLU A 172 -12.52 3.82 -9.14
CA GLU A 172 -13.62 3.51 -8.20
C GLU A 172 -15.02 3.71 -8.79
N SER A 173 -15.16 4.66 -9.73
CA SER A 173 -16.42 4.90 -10.45
C SER A 173 -16.60 4.02 -11.67
N ASP A 174 -15.74 3.02 -11.87
CA ASP A 174 -15.77 2.10 -13.02
C ASP A 174 -15.76 2.84 -14.37
N ALA A 175 -14.89 3.85 -14.48
CA ALA A 175 -14.77 4.64 -15.69
C ALA A 175 -14.23 3.78 -16.85
N GLU A 176 -14.79 3.99 -18.03
CA GLU A 176 -14.42 3.26 -19.26
C GLU A 176 -12.93 3.47 -19.62
N PRO A 177 -12.29 2.47 -20.29
CA PRO A 177 -10.90 2.56 -20.71
C PRO A 177 -10.57 3.82 -21.51
N GLU A 178 -11.48 4.31 -22.34
CA GLU A 178 -11.35 5.51 -23.15
C GLU A 178 -11.19 6.79 -22.31
N VAL A 179 -11.65 6.77 -21.06
CA VAL A 179 -11.48 7.85 -20.08
C VAL A 179 -10.18 7.66 -19.30
N LEU A 180 -9.85 6.43 -18.90
CA LEU A 180 -8.70 6.11 -18.07
C LEU A 180 -7.36 6.22 -18.83
N GLU A 181 -7.28 5.71 -20.07
CA GLU A 181 -6.04 5.70 -20.84
C GLU A 181 -5.42 7.11 -21.05
N PRO A 182 -6.18 8.15 -21.48
CA PRO A 182 -5.64 9.50 -21.60
C PRO A 182 -5.12 10.08 -20.29
N VAL A 183 -5.79 9.78 -19.17
CA VAL A 183 -5.39 10.22 -17.83
C VAL A 183 -4.05 9.59 -17.44
N VAL A 184 -3.92 8.27 -17.58
CA VAL A 184 -2.66 7.55 -17.32
C VAL A 184 -1.53 8.09 -18.19
N ARG A 185 -1.76 8.23 -19.49
CA ARG A 185 -0.78 8.76 -20.44
C ARG A 185 -0.33 10.18 -20.07
N THR A 186 -1.26 11.02 -19.62
CA THR A 186 -0.96 12.39 -19.17
C THR A 186 -0.02 12.36 -17.97
N HIS A 187 -0.25 11.51 -16.97
CA HIS A 187 0.61 11.40 -15.80
C HIS A 187 2.00 10.84 -16.15
N VAL A 188 2.09 9.85 -17.02
CA VAL A 188 3.39 9.35 -17.50
C VAL A 188 4.16 10.46 -18.22
N GLU A 189 3.51 11.25 -19.07
CA GLU A 189 4.13 12.36 -19.78
C GLU A 189 4.53 13.51 -18.84
N ASN A 190 3.71 13.83 -17.83
CA ASN A 190 4.06 14.84 -16.81
C ASN A 190 5.34 14.45 -16.05
N LEU A 191 5.41 13.18 -15.62
CA LEU A 191 6.60 12.66 -14.97
C LEU A 191 7.83 12.75 -15.91
N ARG A 192 7.69 12.31 -17.16
CA ARG A 192 8.75 12.39 -18.18
C ARG A 192 9.27 13.82 -18.38
N ARG A 193 8.36 14.79 -18.52
CA ARG A 193 8.72 16.22 -18.68
C ARG A 193 9.50 16.75 -17.50
N ARG A 194 9.07 16.40 -16.27
CA ARG A 194 9.71 16.85 -15.04
C ARG A 194 11.12 16.28 -14.86
N ILE A 195 11.33 15.04 -15.28
CA ILE A 195 12.61 14.35 -15.19
C ILE A 195 13.53 14.72 -16.40
N GLY A 196 12.93 15.13 -17.53
CA GLY A 196 13.63 15.32 -18.81
C GLY A 196 13.82 14.02 -19.62
N ARG A 197 13.47 12.86 -19.04
CA ARG A 197 13.50 11.53 -19.67
C ARG A 197 12.47 10.61 -19.00
N HIS A 198 12.25 9.41 -19.51
CA HIS A 198 11.47 8.40 -18.80
C HIS A 198 12.24 7.84 -17.58
N PRO A 199 11.54 7.41 -16.53
CA PRO A 199 12.16 6.71 -15.41
C PRO A 199 12.73 5.37 -15.87
N ASN A 200 13.76 4.87 -15.18
CA ASN A 200 14.34 3.56 -15.45
C ASN A 200 13.37 2.43 -15.01
N ARG A 201 12.57 2.68 -14.00
CA ARG A 201 11.53 1.80 -13.46
C ARG A 201 10.43 2.62 -12.80
N ALA A 202 9.26 2.04 -12.61
CA ALA A 202 8.13 2.73 -12.00
C ALA A 202 7.44 1.87 -10.94
N VAL A 203 6.81 2.55 -9.95
CA VAL A 203 5.97 1.95 -8.91
C VAL A 203 4.56 2.50 -9.05
N LEU A 204 3.56 1.64 -8.96
CA LEU A 204 2.17 2.01 -8.79
C LEU A 204 1.88 2.21 -7.30
N GLY A 205 2.09 3.45 -6.80
CA GLY A 205 1.97 3.84 -5.39
C GLY A 205 0.52 4.10 -4.94
N CYS A 206 -0.43 3.40 -5.53
CA CYS A 206 -1.83 3.33 -5.13
C CYS A 206 -2.36 1.95 -5.50
N THR A 207 -3.08 1.31 -4.58
CA THR A 207 -3.63 -0.04 -4.76
C THR A 207 -4.61 -0.14 -5.92
N HIS A 208 -5.33 0.93 -6.23
CA HIS A 208 -6.24 1.00 -7.37
C HIS A 208 -5.52 0.93 -8.72
N TYR A 209 -4.27 1.40 -8.80
CA TYR A 209 -3.57 1.49 -10.09
C TYR A 209 -3.15 0.13 -10.64
N GLU A 210 -3.20 -0.93 -9.82
CA GLU A 210 -3.00 -2.31 -10.29
C GLU A 210 -4.02 -2.72 -11.37
N ILE A 211 -5.27 -2.23 -11.30
CA ILE A 211 -6.31 -2.49 -12.33
C ILE A 211 -5.94 -1.91 -13.68
N VAL A 212 -5.29 -0.74 -13.68
CA VAL A 212 -4.88 -0.05 -14.90
C VAL A 212 -3.38 -0.21 -15.20
N ALA A 213 -2.74 -1.23 -14.62
CA ALA A 213 -1.30 -1.48 -14.78
C ALA A 213 -0.90 -1.64 -16.25
N ASP A 214 -1.75 -2.26 -17.08
CA ASP A 214 -1.50 -2.42 -18.51
C ASP A 214 -1.51 -1.08 -19.25
N MET A 215 -2.34 -0.13 -18.83
CA MET A 215 -2.35 1.23 -19.39
C MET A 215 -1.04 1.97 -19.05
N PHE A 216 -0.52 1.83 -17.82
CA PHE A 216 0.80 2.35 -17.46
C PHE A 216 1.92 1.69 -18.26
N ARG A 217 1.85 0.37 -18.42
CA ARG A 217 2.83 -0.40 -19.21
C ARG A 217 2.83 0.04 -20.68
N ALA A 218 1.65 0.31 -21.24
CA ALA A 218 1.52 0.80 -22.63
C ALA A 218 2.01 2.27 -22.79
N ALA A 219 1.91 3.09 -21.75
CA ALA A 219 2.33 4.49 -21.77
C ALA A 219 3.84 4.69 -21.48
N LEU A 220 4.48 3.75 -20.81
CA LEU A 220 5.92 3.75 -20.53
C LEU A 220 6.69 3.13 -21.72
N PRO A 221 8.01 3.42 -21.88
CA PRO A 221 8.81 2.74 -22.88
C PRO A 221 8.78 1.22 -22.74
N PRO A 222 8.80 0.48 -23.86
CA PRO A 222 8.87 -0.98 -23.83
C PRO A 222 10.01 -1.48 -22.94
N GLY A 223 9.71 -2.43 -22.06
CA GLY A 223 10.71 -3.01 -21.16
C GLY A 223 10.96 -2.21 -19.87
N THR A 224 10.31 -1.07 -19.65
CA THR A 224 10.38 -0.36 -18.36
C THR A 224 9.78 -1.25 -17.26
N PRO A 225 10.55 -1.66 -16.23
CA PRO A 225 10.02 -2.44 -15.13
C PRO A 225 8.94 -1.67 -14.37
N LEU A 226 7.78 -2.31 -14.21
CA LEU A 226 6.68 -1.82 -13.39
C LEU A 226 6.61 -2.68 -12.13
N ILE A 227 6.87 -2.06 -10.99
CA ILE A 227 6.92 -2.76 -9.71
C ILE A 227 5.50 -2.89 -9.15
N HIS A 228 5.06 -4.13 -8.98
CA HIS A 228 3.77 -4.50 -8.42
C HIS A 228 3.88 -4.71 -6.91
N GLN A 229 3.02 -4.04 -6.15
CA GLN A 229 3.06 -4.07 -4.69
C GLN A 229 2.58 -5.38 -4.06
N PRO A 230 1.51 -6.04 -4.55
CA PRO A 230 0.90 -7.17 -3.85
C PRO A 230 1.87 -8.31 -3.52
N GLY A 231 2.66 -8.76 -4.49
CA GLY A 231 3.65 -9.82 -4.30
C GLY A 231 4.76 -9.42 -3.33
N ALA A 232 5.33 -8.23 -3.52
CA ALA A 232 6.39 -7.70 -2.65
C ALA A 232 5.94 -7.60 -1.19
N VAL A 233 4.71 -7.14 -0.97
CA VAL A 233 4.12 -7.05 0.37
C VAL A 233 3.93 -8.43 0.98
N ALA A 234 3.41 -9.39 0.23
CA ALA A 234 3.21 -10.76 0.72
C ALA A 234 4.54 -11.41 1.13
N ASP A 235 5.60 -11.26 0.33
CA ASP A 235 6.94 -11.75 0.64
C ASP A 235 7.54 -11.06 1.88
N GLY A 236 7.36 -9.74 2.01
CA GLY A 236 7.83 -8.97 3.16
C GLY A 236 7.13 -9.37 4.46
N ILE A 237 5.82 -9.55 4.43
CA ILE A 237 5.04 -9.99 5.61
C ILE A 237 5.40 -11.44 6.01
N GLU A 238 5.61 -12.34 5.05
CA GLU A 238 6.05 -13.70 5.37
C GLU A 238 7.42 -13.69 6.08
N ARG A 239 8.40 -12.90 5.60
CA ARG A 239 9.69 -12.74 6.27
C ARG A 239 9.52 -12.19 7.67
N TYR A 240 8.75 -11.09 7.80
CA TYR A 240 8.49 -10.47 9.09
C TYR A 240 7.92 -11.46 10.12
N LEU A 241 6.94 -12.27 9.75
CA LEU A 241 6.33 -13.26 10.64
C LEU A 241 7.30 -14.37 11.06
N LYS A 242 8.26 -14.73 10.22
CA LYS A 242 9.32 -15.71 10.56
C LYS A 242 10.27 -15.14 11.63
N ASP A 243 10.58 -13.85 11.53
CA ASP A 243 11.51 -13.17 12.44
C ASP A 243 10.80 -12.67 13.73
N HIS A 244 9.46 -12.66 13.75
CA HIS A 244 8.64 -12.13 14.83
C HIS A 244 7.59 -13.16 15.32
N PRO A 245 8.03 -14.23 16.01
CA PRO A 245 7.13 -15.30 16.48
C PRO A 245 6.12 -14.85 17.53
N GLU A 246 6.27 -13.65 18.08
CA GLU A 246 5.30 -13.03 18.99
C GLU A 246 3.97 -12.63 18.32
N TYR A 247 3.89 -12.65 16.97
CA TYR A 247 2.68 -12.39 16.18
C TYR A 247 2.20 -13.64 15.42
N PRO A 248 1.94 -14.77 16.08
CA PRO A 248 1.59 -16.01 15.38
C PRO A 248 0.21 -15.86 14.73
N PRO A 249 0.09 -16.06 13.41
CA PRO A 249 -1.23 -16.10 12.76
C PRO A 249 -1.95 -17.39 13.19
N GLY A 250 -3.30 -17.31 13.31
CA GLY A 250 -4.11 -18.51 13.36
C GLY A 250 -3.97 -19.34 12.08
N THR A 251 -4.20 -20.63 12.17
CA THR A 251 -3.93 -21.58 11.08
C THR A 251 -5.19 -22.28 10.57
N SER A 252 -6.37 -21.66 10.80
CA SER A 252 -7.67 -22.23 10.42
C SER A 252 -8.07 -21.87 8.99
N GLY A 253 -7.34 -20.97 8.32
CA GLY A 253 -7.65 -20.50 7.00
C GLY A 253 -8.90 -19.61 6.95
N VAL A 254 -9.28 -19.00 8.06
CA VAL A 254 -10.45 -18.10 8.14
C VAL A 254 -10.21 -16.85 7.29
N ARG A 255 -11.26 -16.43 6.56
CA ARG A 255 -11.29 -15.21 5.74
C ARG A 255 -12.56 -14.44 6.08
N ARG A 256 -12.41 -13.29 6.72
CA ARG A 256 -13.52 -12.36 6.98
C ARG A 256 -13.26 -11.03 6.29
N PHE A 257 -14.33 -10.42 5.81
CA PHE A 257 -14.29 -9.15 5.10
C PHE A 257 -15.26 -8.18 5.77
N LEU A 258 -14.73 -7.15 6.37
CA LEU A 258 -15.47 -6.13 7.11
C LEU A 258 -15.50 -4.83 6.31
N THR A 259 -16.59 -4.07 6.44
CA THR A 259 -16.71 -2.73 5.87
C THR A 259 -17.38 -1.76 6.84
N THR A 260 -16.90 -0.51 6.85
CA THR A 260 -17.57 0.61 7.52
C THR A 260 -18.72 1.17 6.67
N GLY A 261 -18.74 0.84 5.37
CA GLY A 261 -19.83 1.17 4.43
C GLY A 261 -21.06 0.28 4.54
N ALA A 262 -21.81 0.19 3.47
CA ALA A 262 -22.96 -0.71 3.39
C ALA A 262 -22.49 -2.16 3.16
N PRO A 263 -22.87 -3.13 4.03
CA PRO A 263 -22.53 -4.52 3.79
C PRO A 263 -23.31 -5.06 2.58
N GLY A 264 -22.68 -5.97 1.84
CA GLY A 264 -23.31 -6.63 0.70
C GLY A 264 -23.18 -5.91 -0.65
N GLU A 265 -22.68 -4.69 -0.69
CA GLU A 265 -22.33 -4.03 -1.96
C GLU A 265 -21.11 -4.71 -2.56
N GLN A 266 -21.36 -5.51 -3.57
CA GLN A 266 -20.31 -6.09 -4.41
C GLN A 266 -20.45 -5.47 -5.80
N ASN A 267 -19.44 -4.69 -6.18
CA ASN A 267 -19.32 -4.20 -7.54
C ASN A 267 -18.26 -5.01 -8.30
N ASP A 268 -18.21 -4.84 -9.61
CA ASP A 268 -17.22 -5.50 -10.47
C ASP A 268 -15.78 -5.18 -10.04
N LEU A 269 -15.57 -4.03 -9.44
CA LEU A 269 -14.28 -3.61 -8.88
C LEU A 269 -13.77 -4.55 -7.77
N VAL A 270 -14.66 -5.00 -6.85
CA VAL A 270 -14.31 -6.01 -5.84
C VAL A 270 -13.89 -7.31 -6.49
N ALA A 271 -14.66 -7.75 -7.51
CA ALA A 271 -14.35 -8.96 -8.25
C ALA A 271 -13.01 -8.84 -9.02
N ALA A 272 -12.69 -7.67 -9.56
CA ALA A 272 -11.44 -7.40 -10.27
C ALA A 272 -10.22 -7.49 -9.34
N PHE A 273 -10.32 -6.99 -8.09
CA PHE A 273 -9.22 -7.08 -7.13
C PHE A 273 -9.08 -8.43 -6.46
N TRP A 274 -10.18 -9.13 -6.21
CA TRP A 274 -10.18 -10.40 -5.47
C TRP A 274 -10.19 -11.64 -6.37
N GLY A 275 -10.72 -11.51 -7.57
CA GLY A 275 -10.87 -12.62 -8.50
C GLY A 275 -12.17 -13.41 -8.35
N GLY A 276 -13.17 -12.82 -7.67
CA GLY A 276 -14.49 -13.46 -7.49
C GLY A 276 -15.39 -12.68 -6.52
N PRO A 277 -16.62 -13.16 -6.31
CA PRO A 277 -17.57 -12.49 -5.43
C PRO A 277 -17.11 -12.55 -3.97
N LEU A 278 -17.26 -11.45 -3.24
CA LEU A 278 -17.04 -11.33 -1.82
C LEU A 278 -18.30 -10.86 -1.10
N ARG A 279 -18.45 -11.27 0.16
CA ARG A 279 -19.48 -10.77 1.06
C ARG A 279 -18.82 -10.01 2.21
N PHE A 280 -19.15 -8.74 2.34
CA PHE A 280 -18.73 -7.93 3.47
C PHE A 280 -19.73 -8.00 4.62
N GLU A 281 -19.20 -8.09 5.83
CA GLU A 281 -19.90 -7.92 7.09
C GLU A 281 -19.79 -6.45 7.53
N LYS A 282 -20.72 -5.97 8.34
CA LYS A 282 -20.62 -4.64 8.95
C LYS A 282 -19.50 -4.66 10.01
N ALA A 283 -18.62 -3.67 9.94
CA ALA A 283 -17.56 -3.47 10.93
C ALA A 283 -18.08 -2.81 12.21
#